data_1f132ece11c08612789570001ae0594c
#
_entry.id   1f132ece11c08612789570001ae0594c
#
_cell.length_a   1.000
_cell.length_b   1.000
_cell.length_c   1.000
_cell.angle_alpha   90.00
_cell.angle_beta   90.00
_cell.angle_gamma   90.00
#
_symmetry.space_group_name_H-M   'P 1'
#
loop_
_entity.id
_entity.type
_entity.pdbx_description
1 polymer ?
#
loop_
_entity_poly.entity_id
_entity_poly.type
_entity_poly.pdbx_seq_one_letter_code
_entity_poly.pdbx_strand_id
1 'polypeptide(L)' 'MLINEIINNSELNFDSLFIINSYNEETGEVKTVYRSWLDNNVPFDICMKQCTMIASKTIGEYNCPCIVLEYME' A
#
# COMPACT_ATOMS: atom_id res chain seq x y z
N MET A 1 -2.23 -4.72 11.70
CA MET A 1 -2.64 -3.30 11.57
C MET A 1 -3.51 -3.11 10.35
N LEU A 2 -4.51 -2.27 10.47
CA LEU A 2 -5.30 -1.87 9.31
C LEU A 2 -4.48 -0.97 8.40
N ILE A 3 -4.77 -1.01 7.11
CA ILE A 3 -4.09 -0.15 6.14
C ILE A 3 -4.25 1.33 6.54
N ASN A 4 -5.44 1.71 7.01
CA ASN A 4 -5.71 3.07 7.49
C ASN A 4 -4.77 3.49 8.62
N GLU A 5 -4.46 2.60 9.53
CA GLU A 5 -3.53 2.89 10.63
C GLU A 5 -2.12 3.18 10.12
N ILE A 6 -1.70 2.43 9.10
CA ILE A 6 -0.38 2.61 8.50
C ILE A 6 -0.30 3.93 7.75
N ILE A 7 -1.32 4.26 6.97
CA ILE A 7 -1.37 5.51 6.20
C ILE A 7 -1.31 6.72 7.11
N ASN A 8 -1.96 6.65 8.27
CA ASN A 8 -2.01 7.76 9.21
C ASN A 8 -0.80 7.81 10.15
N ASN A 9 0.15 6.91 9.99
CA ASN A 9 1.36 6.90 10.81
C ASN A 9 2.28 8.05 10.40
N SER A 10 2.59 8.93 11.34
CA SER A 10 3.42 10.11 11.09
C SER A 10 4.88 9.79 10.77
N GLU A 11 5.31 8.56 11.02
CA GLU A 11 6.68 8.12 10.71
C GLU A 11 6.87 7.80 9.24
N LEU A 12 5.79 7.67 8.48
CA LEU A 12 5.88 7.40 7.05
C LEU A 12 6.33 8.64 6.31
N ASN A 13 7.22 8.43 5.35
CA ASN A 13 7.75 9.52 4.54
C ASN A 13 6.74 9.93 3.48
N PHE A 14 6.26 11.18 3.55
CA PHE A 14 5.30 11.72 2.60
C PHE A 14 5.84 11.91 1.19
N ASP A 15 7.15 11.82 1.02
CA ASP A 15 7.78 11.91 -0.30
C ASP A 15 7.81 10.57 -1.03
N SER A 16 7.22 9.54 -0.45
CA SER A 16 7.19 8.21 -1.03
C SER A 16 5.90 7.95 -1.79
N LEU A 17 6.01 7.19 -2.87
CA LEU A 17 4.85 6.70 -3.58
C LEU A 17 4.25 5.52 -2.80
N PHE A 18 2.94 5.53 -2.61
CA PHE A 18 2.23 4.44 -1.96
C PHE A 18 1.65 3.50 -3.01
N ILE A 19 1.89 2.22 -2.82
CA ILE A 19 1.32 1.18 -3.66
C ILE A 19 0.61 0.20 -2.74
N ILE A 20 -0.66 -0.07 -3.00
CA ILE A 20 -1.44 -1.03 -2.24
C ILE A 20 -1.83 -2.17 -3.16
N ASN A 21 -1.46 -3.37 -2.79
CA ASN A 21 -1.74 -4.58 -3.56
C ASN A 21 -2.73 -5.47 -2.81
N SER A 22 -3.61 -6.12 -3.56
CA SER A 22 -4.44 -7.19 -3.03
C SER A 22 -3.83 -8.54 -3.42
N TYR A 23 -3.91 -9.50 -2.54
CA TYR A 23 -3.43 -10.86 -2.76
C TYR A 23 -4.60 -11.84 -2.71
N ASN A 24 -4.74 -12.64 -3.77
CA ASN A 24 -5.74 -13.69 -3.81
C ASN A 24 -5.06 -15.02 -3.45
N GLU A 25 -5.39 -15.54 -2.27
CA GLU A 25 -4.80 -16.77 -1.77
C GLU A 25 -5.10 -17.99 -2.62
N GLU A 26 -6.29 -18.03 -3.24
CA GLU A 26 -6.71 -19.17 -4.05
C GLU A 26 -5.94 -19.27 -5.36
N THR A 27 -5.65 -18.14 -5.99
CA THR A 27 -4.98 -18.11 -7.31
C THR A 27 -3.52 -17.71 -7.21
N GLY A 28 -3.10 -17.15 -6.09
CA GLY A 28 -1.75 -16.58 -5.94
C GLY A 28 -1.57 -15.27 -6.67
N GLU A 29 -2.65 -14.68 -7.18
CA GLU A 29 -2.58 -13.46 -7.96
C GLU A 29 -2.44 -12.23 -7.07
N VAL A 30 -1.53 -11.32 -7.46
CA VAL A 30 -1.34 -10.03 -6.78
C VAL A 30 -1.75 -8.93 -7.75
N LYS A 31 -2.62 -8.04 -7.29
CA LYS A 31 -3.09 -6.90 -8.08
C LYS A 31 -2.80 -5.60 -7.36
N THR A 32 -2.34 -4.60 -8.09
CA THR A 32 -2.24 -3.26 -7.56
C THR A 32 -3.63 -2.61 -7.61
N VAL A 33 -4.17 -2.28 -6.44
CA VAL A 33 -5.52 -1.70 -6.32
C VAL A 33 -5.48 -0.19 -6.06
N TYR A 34 -4.34 0.33 -5.66
CA TYR A 34 -4.16 1.76 -5.42
C TYR A 34 -2.69 2.11 -5.59
N ARG A 35 -2.44 3.25 -6.24
CA ARG A 35 -1.09 3.75 -6.44
C ARG A 35 -1.14 5.26 -6.55
N SER A 36 -0.56 5.95 -5.59
CA SER A 36 -0.51 7.40 -5.59
C SER A 36 0.43 7.91 -4.51
N TRP A 37 0.76 9.18 -4.57
CA TRP A 37 1.37 9.87 -3.45
C TRP A 37 0.35 9.89 -2.31
N LEU A 38 0.83 9.92 -1.07
CA LEU A 38 -0.06 9.88 0.08
C LEU A 38 -0.90 11.17 0.15
N ASP A 39 -2.12 11.07 -0.30
CA ASP A 39 -3.04 12.20 -0.37
C ASP A 39 -4.37 11.95 0.35
N ASN A 40 -4.47 10.84 1.10
CA ASN A 40 -5.66 10.46 1.87
C ASN A 40 -6.89 10.11 1.02
N ASN A 41 -6.70 9.83 -0.25
CA ASN A 41 -7.79 9.43 -1.14
C ASN A 41 -7.93 7.93 -1.31
N VAL A 42 -7.34 7.15 -0.41
CA VAL A 42 -7.46 5.70 -0.44
C VAL A 42 -8.91 5.31 -0.18
N PRO A 43 -9.52 4.46 -1.01
CA PRO A 43 -10.90 4.04 -0.81
C PRO A 43 -11.12 3.44 0.59
N PHE A 44 -12.27 3.75 1.17
CA PHE A 44 -12.59 3.35 2.55
C PHE A 44 -12.51 1.85 2.76
N ASP A 45 -13.01 1.07 1.82
CA ASP A 45 -12.99 -0.39 1.90
C ASP A 45 -11.57 -0.94 1.96
N ILE A 46 -10.63 -0.32 1.25
CA ILE A 46 -9.21 -0.69 1.29
C ILE A 46 -8.60 -0.27 2.62
N CYS A 47 -8.94 0.92 3.11
CA CYS A 47 -8.43 1.43 4.39
C CYS A 47 -8.74 0.50 5.55
N MET A 48 -9.85 -0.20 5.49
CA MET A 48 -10.31 -1.08 6.57
C MET A 48 -9.78 -2.51 6.45
N LYS A 49 -8.99 -2.80 5.41
CA LYS A 49 -8.38 -4.12 5.27
C LYS A 49 -7.19 -4.29 6.19
N GLN A 50 -7.01 -5.51 6.66
CA GLN A 50 -5.86 -5.86 7.49
C GLN A 50 -4.62 -5.96 6.61
N CYS A 51 -3.60 -5.17 6.91
CA CYS A 51 -2.34 -5.23 6.17
C CYS A 51 -1.56 -6.48 6.56
N THR A 52 -1.14 -7.25 5.56
CA THR A 52 -0.38 -8.49 5.78
C THR A 52 1.10 -8.34 5.46
N MET A 53 1.47 -7.30 4.70
CA MET A 53 2.87 -7.08 4.35
C MET A 53 3.12 -5.58 4.15
N ILE A 54 4.26 -5.12 4.65
CA ILE A 54 4.76 -3.76 4.42
C ILE A 54 6.18 -3.90 3.90
N ALA A 55 6.48 -3.27 2.78
CA ALA A 55 7.81 -3.26 2.22
C ALA A 55 8.16 -1.87 1.71
N SER A 56 9.44 -1.51 1.82
CA SER A 56 9.95 -0.28 1.24
C SER A 56 10.87 -0.67 0.08
N LYS A 57 10.63 -0.14 -1.09
CA LYS A 57 11.38 -0.46 -2.31
C LYS A 57 11.67 0.80 -3.09
N THR A 58 12.76 0.77 -3.86
CA THR A 58 12.98 1.76 -4.90
C THR A 58 12.63 1.10 -6.22
N ILE A 59 11.60 1.63 -6.87
CA ILE A 59 11.19 1.13 -8.19
C ILE A 59 11.76 2.09 -9.22
N GLY A 60 12.65 1.57 -10.10
CA GLY A 60 13.36 2.39 -11.07
C GLY A 60 12.45 3.21 -11.98
N GLU A 61 11.28 2.68 -12.28
CA GLU A 61 10.28 3.35 -13.09
C GLU A 61 9.84 4.70 -12.51
N TYR A 62 9.77 4.80 -11.19
CA TYR A 62 9.31 6.01 -10.52
C TYR A 62 10.45 6.90 -10.01
N ASN A 63 11.66 6.36 -9.99
CA ASN A 63 12.85 7.07 -9.53
C ASN A 63 12.68 7.69 -8.13
N CYS A 64 11.93 7.03 -7.26
CA CYS A 64 11.69 7.46 -5.90
C CYS A 64 11.41 6.25 -5.00
N PRO A 65 11.57 6.40 -3.68
CA PRO A 65 11.20 5.33 -2.76
C PRO A 65 9.70 5.04 -2.85
N CYS A 66 9.35 3.76 -2.75
CA CYS A 66 7.96 3.33 -2.74
C CYS A 66 7.67 2.55 -1.47
N ILE A 67 6.50 2.78 -0.90
CA ILE A 67 6.00 1.99 0.21
C ILE A 67 4.91 1.09 -0.34
N VAL A 68 5.13 -0.20 -0.22
CA VAL A 68 4.21 -1.20 -0.76
C VAL A 68 3.49 -1.87 0.40
N LEU A 69 2.17 -1.79 0.40
CA LEU A 69 1.32 -2.45 1.37
C LEU A 69 0.55 -3.55 0.66
N GLU A 70 0.30 -4.65 1.36
CA GLU A 70 -0.45 -5.76 0.80
C GLU A 70 -1.51 -6.23 1.78
N TYR A 71 -2.69 -6.57 1.27
CA TYR A 71 -3.71 -7.19 2.07
C TYR A 71 -4.26 -8.43 1.34
N MET A 72 -4.80 -9.37 2.09
CA MET A 72 -5.39 -10.58 1.54
C MET A 72 -6.87 -10.33 1.25
N GLU A 73 -7.29 -10.71 0.07
CA GLU A 73 -8.69 -10.60 -0.33
C GLU A 73 -9.63 -11.45 0.54
#